data_3d87c2784fe5f8da321b0f47bebfa9fe
#
_entry.id   3d87c2784fe5f8da321b0f47bebfa9fe
#
_cell.length_a   1.000
_cell.length_b   1.000
_cell.length_c   1.000
_cell.angle_alpha   90.00
_cell.angle_beta   90.00
_cell.angle_gamma   90.00
#
_symmetry.space_group_name_H-M   'P 1'
#
loop_
_entity.id
_entity.type
_entity.pdbx_description
1 polymer ?
#
loop_
_entity_poly.entity_id
_entity_poly.type
_entity_poly.pdbx_seq_one_letter_code
_entity_poly.pdbx_strand_id
1 'polypeptide(L)'
;MKKILSFLLATVILLPCFSGCAESLLPKEVPEDFSFALTWGVYGISSYDSRTGKLVKTKDATNPADYVTYVKLSDEVMELIYKKLRALNVESYPDEYDPDPMMGSDPSADLILTIRNGDRVKTVTAKDVSLSYDALFPKGKRFIDTCLDISDILTDTEEWKALPDYEFYYD
;
A
#
# COMPACT_ATOMS: atom_id res chain seq x y z
N MET A 1 -62.86 -4.04 -37.34
CA MET A 1 -62.26 -3.45 -36.15
C MET A 1 -61.74 -4.55 -35.23
N LYS A 2 -60.77 -5.21 -35.58
CA LYS A 2 -60.06 -6.29 -34.77
C LYS A 2 -58.77 -6.61 -35.52
N LYS A 3 -57.66 -6.01 -35.28
CA LYS A 3 -56.30 -6.46 -35.67
C LYS A 3 -55.21 -5.39 -35.46
N ILE A 4 -55.33 -4.52 -34.45
CA ILE A 4 -54.31 -3.53 -34.13
C ILE A 4 -53.81 -3.69 -32.67
N LEU A 5 -53.99 -4.88 -32.09
CA LEU A 5 -53.64 -5.09 -30.67
C LEU A 5 -52.59 -6.21 -30.50
N SER A 6 -51.69 -6.41 -31.42
CA SER A 6 -50.70 -7.50 -31.31
C SER A 6 -49.26 -7.12 -31.65
N PHE A 7 -48.90 -5.85 -31.67
CA PHE A 7 -47.53 -5.44 -32.00
C PHE A 7 -46.82 -4.61 -30.93
N LEU A 8 -47.34 -4.61 -29.72
CA LEU A 8 -46.80 -3.81 -28.62
C LEU A 8 -46.20 -4.65 -27.49
N LEU A 9 -45.76 -5.88 -27.79
CA LEU A 9 -45.23 -6.74 -26.75
C LEU A 9 -44.01 -7.54 -27.24
N ALA A 10 -42.98 -6.92 -27.69
CA ALA A 10 -41.69 -7.58 -27.93
C ALA A 10 -40.51 -6.61 -28.04
N THR A 11 -40.52 -5.51 -27.32
CA THR A 11 -39.27 -4.77 -27.11
C THR A 11 -38.86 -4.93 -25.63
N VAL A 12 -38.62 -6.18 -25.22
CA VAL A 12 -37.78 -6.45 -24.07
C VAL A 12 -36.40 -6.02 -24.50
N ILE A 13 -36.04 -4.79 -24.15
CA ILE A 13 -34.69 -4.29 -24.22
C ILE A 13 -33.87 -5.21 -23.33
N LEU A 14 -33.12 -6.13 -23.95
CA LEU A 14 -31.98 -6.76 -23.37
C LEU A 14 -30.96 -5.64 -23.10
N LEU A 15 -31.13 -4.95 -21.96
CA LEU A 15 -30.04 -4.21 -21.35
C LEU A 15 -28.95 -5.27 -21.01
N PRO A 16 -27.82 -5.29 -21.70
CA PRO A 16 -26.70 -6.05 -21.19
C PRO A 16 -26.41 -5.43 -19.82
N CYS A 17 -26.67 -6.20 -18.78
CA CYS A 17 -26.05 -5.96 -17.49
C CYS A 17 -24.54 -6.05 -17.73
N PHE A 18 -23.94 -4.95 -18.13
CA PHE A 18 -22.52 -4.74 -17.89
C PHE A 18 -22.36 -4.66 -16.37
N SER A 19 -22.46 -5.81 -15.72
CA SER A 19 -21.81 -6.03 -14.45
C SER A 19 -20.32 -5.94 -14.79
N GLY A 20 -19.83 -4.71 -14.95
CA GLY A 20 -18.42 -4.47 -14.94
C GLY A 20 -17.93 -4.96 -13.60
N CYS A 21 -17.46 -6.21 -13.53
CA CYS A 21 -16.56 -6.62 -12.47
C CYS A 21 -15.42 -5.62 -12.56
N ALA A 22 -15.38 -4.63 -11.68
CA ALA A 22 -14.23 -3.77 -11.57
C ALA A 22 -13.04 -4.71 -11.37
N GLU A 23 -12.17 -4.74 -12.35
CA GLU A 23 -10.97 -5.57 -12.29
C GLU A 23 -10.19 -5.19 -11.04
N SER A 24 -9.78 -6.17 -10.24
CA SER A 24 -8.98 -5.89 -9.04
C SER A 24 -7.71 -5.14 -9.43
N LEU A 25 -7.30 -4.17 -8.62
CA LEU A 25 -6.03 -3.46 -8.78
C LEU A 25 -4.86 -4.46 -8.78
N LEU A 26 -4.97 -5.53 -8.00
CA LEU A 26 -3.99 -6.59 -7.90
C LEU A 26 -4.60 -7.92 -8.36
N PRO A 27 -4.59 -8.25 -9.66
CA PRO A 27 -5.06 -9.51 -10.22
C PRO A 27 -4.26 -10.70 -9.68
N LYS A 28 -4.59 -11.91 -10.13
CA LYS A 28 -3.92 -13.13 -9.64
C LYS A 28 -2.45 -13.19 -10.06
N GLU A 29 -2.16 -12.75 -11.26
CA GLU A 29 -0.80 -12.71 -11.82
C GLU A 29 -0.22 -11.31 -11.63
N VAL A 30 1.08 -11.23 -11.44
CA VAL A 30 1.78 -9.95 -11.28
C VAL A 30 1.75 -9.20 -12.61
N PRO A 31 1.14 -8.00 -12.68
CA PRO A 31 1.18 -7.20 -13.90
C PRO A 31 2.58 -6.69 -14.20
N GLU A 32 2.91 -6.53 -15.48
CA GLU A 32 4.21 -5.97 -15.89
C GLU A 32 4.43 -4.54 -15.36
N ASP A 33 3.35 -3.75 -15.26
CA ASP A 33 3.38 -2.36 -14.79
C ASP A 33 3.16 -2.23 -13.28
N PHE A 34 3.24 -3.35 -12.54
CA PHE A 34 3.11 -3.30 -11.09
C PHE A 34 4.29 -2.55 -10.46
N SER A 35 3.96 -1.63 -9.58
CA SER A 35 4.92 -1.00 -8.68
C SER A 35 4.27 -0.62 -7.36
N PHE A 36 5.10 -0.43 -6.35
CA PHE A 36 4.66 0.06 -5.05
C PHE A 36 5.61 1.12 -4.51
N ALA A 37 5.10 1.92 -3.58
CA ALA A 37 5.92 2.75 -2.72
C ALA A 37 5.44 2.60 -1.28
N LEU A 38 6.38 2.62 -0.35
CA LEU A 38 6.12 2.57 1.08
C LEU A 38 6.90 3.68 1.77
N THR A 39 6.20 4.42 2.65
CA THR A 39 6.80 5.32 3.63
C THR A 39 6.54 4.72 4.99
N TRP A 40 7.55 4.72 5.86
CA TRP A 40 7.47 4.14 7.20
C TRP A 40 8.36 4.85 8.21
N GLY A 41 8.25 4.43 9.46
CA GLY A 41 9.07 4.92 10.56
C GLY A 41 8.46 6.11 11.27
N VAL A 42 9.14 6.56 12.31
CA VAL A 42 8.70 7.68 13.11
C VAL A 42 8.56 8.91 12.22
N TYR A 43 7.38 9.52 12.24
CA TYR A 43 6.99 10.67 11.42
C TYR A 43 7.12 10.44 9.90
N GLY A 44 7.13 9.18 9.43
CA GLY A 44 7.14 8.86 8.01
C GLY A 44 8.40 9.26 7.25
N ILE A 45 9.55 9.09 7.88
CA ILE A 45 10.81 9.67 7.39
C ILE A 45 11.67 8.73 6.55
N SER A 46 11.33 7.44 6.47
CA SER A 46 11.98 6.49 5.56
C SER A 46 11.03 6.11 4.44
N SER A 47 11.54 5.89 3.25
CA SER A 47 10.68 5.55 2.12
C SER A 47 11.40 4.76 1.03
N TYR A 48 10.60 4.02 0.26
CA TYR A 48 11.05 3.32 -0.94
C TYR A 48 10.01 3.46 -2.06
N ASP A 49 10.47 3.67 -3.28
CA ASP A 49 9.62 3.60 -4.50
C ASP A 49 10.23 2.60 -5.48
N SER A 50 9.57 1.47 -5.70
CA SER A 50 10.04 0.38 -6.56
C SER A 50 10.17 0.77 -8.03
N ARG A 51 9.47 1.82 -8.46
CA ARG A 51 9.51 2.34 -9.82
C ARG A 51 10.86 2.98 -10.16
N THR A 52 11.44 3.64 -9.17
CA THR A 52 12.73 4.34 -9.32
C THR A 52 13.87 3.59 -8.63
N GLY A 53 13.54 2.66 -7.75
CA GLY A 53 14.48 2.03 -6.84
C GLY A 53 14.97 2.95 -5.73
N LYS A 54 14.47 4.19 -5.62
CA LYS A 54 14.93 5.15 -4.63
C LYS A 54 14.56 4.68 -3.24
N LEU A 55 15.58 4.55 -2.38
CA LEU A 55 15.47 4.20 -0.98
C LEU A 55 16.03 5.37 -0.14
N VAL A 56 15.23 5.83 0.80
CA VAL A 56 15.55 6.94 1.69
C VAL A 56 15.57 6.44 3.12
N LYS A 57 16.66 6.71 3.83
CA LYS A 57 16.80 6.52 5.27
C LYS A 57 17.00 7.89 5.91
N THR A 58 16.26 8.20 6.94
CA THR A 58 16.52 9.43 7.68
C THR A 58 17.83 9.33 8.46
N LYS A 59 18.48 10.46 8.63
CA LYS A 59 19.68 10.56 9.47
C LYS A 59 19.32 10.69 10.95
N ASP A 60 18.26 11.42 11.22
CA ASP A 60 17.91 11.89 12.54
C ASP A 60 16.39 12.12 12.61
N ALA A 61 15.74 11.62 13.63
CA ALA A 61 14.31 11.81 13.84
C ALA A 61 13.94 13.24 14.21
N THR A 62 14.88 14.04 14.77
CA THR A 62 14.64 15.41 15.22
C THR A 62 15.06 16.47 14.20
N ASN A 63 16.01 16.14 13.33
CA ASN A 63 16.50 17.03 12.26
C ASN A 63 16.88 16.17 11.04
N PRO A 64 15.92 15.61 10.34
CA PRO A 64 16.18 14.62 9.29
C PRO A 64 16.99 15.23 8.14
N ALA A 65 18.16 14.61 7.90
CA ALA A 65 18.94 14.78 6.70
C ALA A 65 18.94 13.43 6.00
N ASP A 66 18.32 13.37 4.84
CA ASP A 66 18.07 12.10 4.18
C ASP A 66 19.36 11.45 3.64
N TYR A 67 19.57 10.20 3.97
CA TYR A 67 20.45 9.34 3.21
C TYR A 67 19.68 8.69 2.07
N VAL A 68 20.23 8.78 0.87
CA VAL A 68 19.58 8.26 -0.33
C VAL A 68 20.47 7.23 -0.99
N THR A 69 19.89 6.08 -1.31
CA THR A 69 20.50 5.07 -2.17
C THR A 69 19.47 4.54 -3.15
N TYR A 70 19.87 3.61 -4.01
CA TYR A 70 19.00 3.01 -5.00
C TYR A 70 19.11 1.50 -4.92
N VAL A 71 17.97 0.83 -4.78
CA VAL A 71 17.85 -0.63 -4.70
C VAL A 71 16.92 -1.10 -5.79
N LYS A 72 17.38 -2.02 -6.61
CA LYS A 72 16.53 -2.77 -7.53
C LYS A 72 16.24 -4.13 -6.91
N LEU A 73 15.03 -4.30 -6.41
CA LEU A 73 14.58 -5.60 -5.89
C LEU A 73 14.56 -6.64 -7.01
N SER A 74 14.88 -7.90 -6.68
CA SER A 74 14.77 -9.01 -7.63
C SER A 74 13.31 -9.32 -7.93
N ASP A 75 13.07 -10.03 -9.05
CA ASP A 75 11.71 -10.40 -9.45
C ASP A 75 11.04 -11.28 -8.38
N GLU A 76 11.80 -12.16 -7.72
CA GLU A 76 11.30 -13.02 -6.64
C GLU A 76 10.86 -12.20 -5.41
N VAL A 77 11.62 -11.16 -5.06
CA VAL A 77 11.25 -10.26 -3.96
C VAL A 77 10.05 -9.41 -4.33
N MET A 78 10.00 -8.91 -5.56
CA MET A 78 8.83 -8.18 -6.07
C MET A 78 7.57 -9.05 -6.07
N GLU A 79 7.67 -10.31 -6.47
CA GLU A 79 6.56 -11.26 -6.42
C GLU A 79 6.11 -11.56 -4.98
N LEU A 80 7.05 -11.69 -4.04
CA LEU A 80 6.75 -11.89 -2.62
C LEU A 80 5.96 -10.70 -2.06
N ILE A 81 6.43 -9.47 -2.32
CA ILE A 81 5.75 -8.25 -1.88
C ILE A 81 4.37 -8.14 -2.53
N TYR A 82 4.28 -8.43 -3.84
CA TYR A 82 2.99 -8.45 -4.54
C TYR A 82 1.98 -9.38 -3.87
N LYS A 83 2.38 -10.61 -3.52
CA LYS A 83 1.52 -11.58 -2.83
C LYS A 83 1.03 -11.05 -1.47
N LYS A 84 1.90 -10.38 -0.70
CA LYS A 84 1.53 -9.76 0.57
C LYS A 84 0.49 -8.64 0.36
N LEU A 85 0.74 -7.73 -0.59
CA LEU A 85 -0.15 -6.62 -0.91
C LEU A 85 -1.51 -7.10 -1.45
N ARG A 86 -1.50 -8.14 -2.27
CA ARG A 86 -2.72 -8.76 -2.76
C ARG A 86 -3.53 -9.43 -1.64
N ALA A 87 -2.86 -10.13 -0.71
CA ALA A 87 -3.50 -10.74 0.45
C ALA A 87 -4.06 -9.69 1.43
N LEU A 88 -3.43 -8.52 1.52
CA LEU A 88 -3.94 -7.38 2.29
C LEU A 88 -5.28 -6.89 1.76
N ASN A 89 -5.54 -7.03 0.45
CA ASN A 89 -6.70 -6.46 -0.23
C ASN A 89 -6.79 -4.94 -0.02
N VAL A 90 -5.75 -4.24 -0.45
CA VAL A 90 -5.54 -2.80 -0.21
C VAL A 90 -6.72 -1.94 -0.69
N GLU A 91 -7.44 -2.38 -1.73
CA GLU A 91 -8.63 -1.67 -2.26
C GLU A 91 -9.76 -1.57 -1.22
N SER A 92 -9.77 -2.43 -0.21
CA SER A 92 -10.76 -2.41 0.87
C SER A 92 -10.49 -1.36 1.96
N TYR A 93 -9.36 -0.65 1.88
CA TYR A 93 -9.00 0.39 2.84
C TYR A 93 -9.37 1.77 2.31
N PRO A 94 -9.82 2.71 3.16
CA PRO A 94 -9.99 4.11 2.76
C PRO A 94 -8.63 4.76 2.48
N ASP A 95 -8.60 5.88 1.78
CA ASP A 95 -7.36 6.59 1.46
C ASP A 95 -6.69 7.17 2.71
N GLU A 96 -7.49 7.72 3.61
CA GLU A 96 -7.08 8.06 4.97
C GLU A 96 -7.58 6.97 5.91
N TYR A 97 -6.67 6.29 6.59
CA TYR A 97 -6.97 5.13 7.41
C TYR A 97 -6.35 5.25 8.79
N ASP A 98 -7.18 5.11 9.81
CA ASP A 98 -6.74 4.98 11.20
C ASP A 98 -6.81 3.49 11.58
N PRO A 99 -5.66 2.82 11.72
CA PRO A 99 -5.64 1.39 12.02
C PRO A 99 -6.04 1.08 13.47
N ASP A 100 -5.90 2.03 14.38
CA ASP A 100 -6.29 1.88 15.78
C ASP A 100 -6.72 3.22 16.43
N PRO A 101 -7.97 3.62 16.21
CA PRO A 101 -8.45 4.92 16.68
C PRO A 101 -8.52 5.07 18.22
N MET A 102 -8.19 4.02 18.96
CA MET A 102 -8.16 4.04 20.42
C MET A 102 -6.75 4.15 21.01
N MET A 103 -5.74 4.02 20.15
CA MET A 103 -4.34 4.00 20.56
C MET A 103 -3.56 5.02 19.75
N GLY A 104 -2.93 5.95 20.42
CA GLY A 104 -1.94 6.86 19.86
C GLY A 104 -0.60 6.69 20.54
N SER A 105 0.46 7.13 19.92
CA SER A 105 1.79 7.18 20.53
C SER A 105 2.53 8.46 20.14
N ASP A 106 3.42 8.89 21.03
CA ASP A 106 4.36 9.96 20.75
C ASP A 106 5.74 9.48 21.20
N PRO A 107 6.71 9.31 20.31
CA PRO A 107 6.60 9.54 18.87
C PRO A 107 5.71 8.50 18.17
N SER A 108 5.01 8.93 17.13
CA SER A 108 4.17 8.07 16.29
C SER A 108 4.87 7.72 14.97
N ALA A 109 4.37 6.68 14.30
CA ALA A 109 4.81 6.32 12.97
C ALA A 109 3.77 6.71 11.92
N ASP A 110 4.26 7.06 10.72
CA ASP A 110 3.42 7.16 9.53
C ASP A 110 3.67 5.97 8.61
N LEU A 111 2.59 5.39 8.11
CA LEU A 111 2.63 4.32 7.11
C LEU A 111 1.85 4.79 5.89
N ILE A 112 2.55 5.05 4.78
CA ILE A 112 1.91 5.46 3.52
C ILE A 112 2.24 4.40 2.47
N LEU A 113 1.23 3.64 2.08
CA LEU A 113 1.36 2.58 1.08
C LEU A 113 0.69 3.02 -0.21
N THR A 114 1.47 3.10 -1.29
CA THR A 114 0.96 3.36 -2.64
C THR A 114 1.20 2.14 -3.51
N ILE A 115 0.16 1.71 -4.21
CA ILE A 115 0.19 0.63 -5.19
C ILE A 115 -0.21 1.17 -6.53
N ARG A 116 0.49 0.73 -7.59
CA ARG A 116 0.22 1.12 -8.98
C ARG A 116 0.14 -0.12 -9.86
N ASN A 117 -0.80 -0.11 -10.77
CA ASN A 117 -0.95 -1.08 -11.84
C ASN A 117 -1.42 -0.33 -13.10
N GLY A 118 -0.50 -0.05 -14.02
CA GLY A 118 -0.73 0.88 -15.11
C GLY A 118 -1.12 2.27 -14.58
N ASP A 119 -2.23 2.79 -15.11
CA ASP A 119 -2.77 4.10 -14.70
C ASP A 119 -3.59 4.05 -13.41
N ARG A 120 -3.83 2.86 -12.88
CA ARG A 120 -4.59 2.69 -11.64
C ARG A 120 -3.66 2.83 -10.44
N VAL A 121 -4.04 3.72 -9.53
CA VAL A 121 -3.27 4.02 -8.32
C VAL A 121 -4.18 3.95 -7.11
N LYS A 122 -3.70 3.32 -6.05
CA LYS A 122 -4.31 3.35 -4.72
C LYS A 122 -3.25 3.75 -3.71
N THR A 123 -3.57 4.75 -2.90
CA THR A 123 -2.76 5.13 -1.73
C THR A 123 -3.61 4.95 -0.48
N VAL A 124 -3.00 4.41 0.54
CA VAL A 124 -3.55 4.35 1.91
C VAL A 124 -2.56 5.06 2.81
N THR A 125 -3.03 6.11 3.46
CA THR A 125 -2.27 6.92 4.41
C THR A 125 -2.75 6.62 5.82
N ALA A 126 -1.88 6.05 6.65
CA ALA A 126 -2.11 5.87 8.08
C ALA A 126 -1.09 6.69 8.85
N LYS A 127 -1.59 7.64 9.65
CA LYS A 127 -0.79 8.53 10.51
C LYS A 127 -1.03 8.20 11.97
N ASP A 128 -0.11 8.68 12.79
CA ASP A 128 -0.18 8.54 14.25
C ASP A 128 -0.25 7.07 14.72
N VAL A 129 0.38 6.17 13.93
CA VAL A 129 0.37 4.74 14.20
C VAL A 129 1.30 4.43 15.36
N SER A 130 0.77 3.73 16.38
CA SER A 130 1.60 3.13 17.42
C SER A 130 2.22 1.83 16.91
N LEU A 131 3.56 1.73 16.96
CA LEU A 131 4.29 0.50 16.68
C LEU A 131 4.69 -0.27 17.96
N SER A 132 4.40 0.31 19.14
CA SER A 132 4.77 -0.28 20.43
C SER A 132 3.76 -1.32 20.94
N TYR A 133 2.57 -1.35 20.37
CA TYR A 133 1.48 -2.24 20.78
C TYR A 133 0.81 -2.87 19.57
N ASP A 134 0.32 -4.09 19.73
CA ASP A 134 -0.54 -4.72 18.71
C ASP A 134 -1.85 -3.93 18.58
N ALA A 135 -2.20 -3.57 17.34
CA ALA A 135 -3.46 -2.91 17.06
C ALA A 135 -4.65 -3.77 17.52
N LEU A 136 -5.61 -3.16 18.18
CA LEU A 136 -6.79 -3.85 18.73
C LEU A 136 -7.71 -4.42 17.63
N PHE A 137 -7.69 -3.78 16.47
CA PHE A 137 -8.56 -4.16 15.35
C PHE A 137 -7.82 -5.05 14.34
N PRO A 138 -8.35 -6.25 14.01
CA PRO A 138 -7.68 -7.19 13.12
C PRO A 138 -7.34 -6.63 11.73
N LYS A 139 -8.17 -5.70 11.22
CA LYS A 139 -7.91 -5.03 9.94
C LYS A 139 -6.74 -4.05 10.06
N GLY A 140 -6.68 -3.30 11.16
CA GLY A 140 -5.56 -2.40 11.48
C GLY A 140 -4.26 -3.16 11.65
N LYS A 141 -4.27 -4.19 12.48
CA LYS A 141 -3.10 -5.06 12.68
C LYS A 141 -2.58 -5.61 11.35
N ARG A 142 -3.46 -6.13 10.49
CA ARG A 142 -3.04 -6.67 9.18
C ARG A 142 -2.37 -5.62 8.29
N PHE A 143 -2.89 -4.38 8.31
CA PHE A 143 -2.29 -3.28 7.55
C PHE A 143 -0.89 -2.96 8.05
N ILE A 144 -0.76 -2.76 9.37
CA ILE A 144 0.51 -2.46 10.03
C ILE A 144 1.52 -3.59 9.77
N ASP A 145 1.15 -4.84 10.07
CA ASP A 145 2.03 -6.01 9.88
C ASP A 145 2.51 -6.12 8.43
N THR A 146 1.62 -5.88 7.45
CA THR A 146 2.02 -5.93 6.04
C THR A 146 3.02 -4.83 5.67
N CYS A 147 2.81 -3.62 6.16
CA CYS A 147 3.76 -2.52 5.92
C CYS A 147 5.11 -2.79 6.60
N LEU A 148 5.09 -3.29 7.84
CA LEU A 148 6.32 -3.65 8.57
C LEU A 148 7.06 -4.80 7.88
N ASP A 149 6.38 -5.86 7.49
CA ASP A 149 6.98 -6.97 6.74
C ASP A 149 7.69 -6.48 5.45
N ILE A 150 7.10 -5.50 4.75
CA ILE A 150 7.73 -4.92 3.56
C ILE A 150 8.91 -4.05 3.95
N SER A 151 8.80 -3.24 5.01
CA SER A 151 9.91 -2.42 5.49
C SER A 151 11.10 -3.29 5.94
N ASP A 152 10.84 -4.43 6.58
CA ASP A 152 11.88 -5.38 6.98
C ASP A 152 12.63 -5.95 5.77
N ILE A 153 11.92 -6.30 4.70
CA ILE A 153 12.55 -6.73 3.43
C ILE A 153 13.46 -5.63 2.87
N LEU A 154 13.03 -4.37 2.93
CA LEU A 154 13.79 -3.22 2.42
C LEU A 154 15.01 -2.91 3.29
N THR A 155 14.86 -2.99 4.61
CA THR A 155 15.93 -2.71 5.57
C THR A 155 16.94 -3.86 5.69
N ASP A 156 16.59 -5.06 5.20
CA ASP A 156 17.53 -6.19 5.11
C ASP A 156 18.44 -6.14 3.87
N THR A 157 18.23 -5.19 2.95
CA THR A 157 19.08 -5.02 1.76
C THR A 157 20.49 -4.53 2.13
N GLU A 158 21.49 -4.94 1.36
CA GLU A 158 22.87 -4.51 1.57
C GLU A 158 23.04 -3.00 1.38
N GLU A 159 22.27 -2.42 0.48
CA GLU A 159 22.26 -0.98 0.24
C GLU A 159 21.73 -0.18 1.44
N TRP A 160 20.70 -0.70 2.15
CA TRP A 160 20.23 -0.09 3.39
C TRP A 160 21.26 -0.20 4.48
N LYS A 161 21.85 -1.38 4.65
CA LYS A 161 22.86 -1.67 5.67
C LYS A 161 24.16 -0.87 5.46
N ALA A 162 24.45 -0.49 4.22
CA ALA A 162 25.60 0.36 3.89
C ALA A 162 25.37 1.85 4.18
N LEU A 163 24.14 2.28 4.43
CA LEU A 163 23.84 3.65 4.84
C LEU A 163 24.28 3.88 6.29
N PRO A 164 24.70 5.09 6.65
CA PRO A 164 25.06 5.41 8.01
C PRO A 164 23.95 5.07 9.01
N ASP A 165 24.34 4.76 10.23
CA ASP A 165 23.39 4.58 11.33
C ASP A 165 22.69 5.89 11.69
N TYR A 166 21.57 5.78 12.41
CA TYR A 166 20.92 6.95 12.98
C TYR A 166 21.86 7.62 13.98
N GLU A 167 21.91 8.94 13.93
CA GLU A 167 22.70 9.72 14.89
C GLU A 167 21.97 9.90 16.23
N PHE A 168 20.64 9.92 16.19
CA PHE A 168 19.79 10.08 17.36
C PHE A 168 18.60 9.12 17.30
N TYR A 169 18.30 8.56 18.45
CA TYR A 169 17.14 7.68 18.67
C TYR A 169 16.19 8.36 19.65
N TYR A 170 14.91 8.03 19.54
CA TYR A 170 14.00 8.27 20.63
C TYR A 170 14.20 7.13 21.65
N ASP A 171 14.43 7.48 22.90
CA ASP A 171 14.53 6.56 24.04
C ASP A 171 13.13 6.08 24.49
#